data_788b75867111817af99a89968de3ac2e
#
_entry.id   788b75867111817af99a89968de3ac2e
#
_cell.length_a   1.000
_cell.length_b   1.000
_cell.length_c   1.000
_cell.angle_alpha   90.00
_cell.angle_beta   90.00
_cell.angle_gamma   90.00
#
_symmetry.space_group_name_H-M   'P 1'
#
loop_
_entity.id
_entity.type
_entity.pdbx_description
1 polymer ?
#
loop_
_entity_poly.entity_id
_entity_poly.type
_entity_poly.pdbx_seq_one_letter_code
_entity_poly.pdbx_strand_id
1 'polypeptide(L)'
;MRNFLTAMAAIISLVLRLVGAPPLNAGAFEAAKIVSGTDIAYPTKSIAVGTVVLEVTVDEKGMVEGVCPIREIQSLTETAVESVRNWRFKPAVLNGQPTRSRTVVAVTFNPAASLAQDIPLSPLSATEHSSGPALEPEPPKVVLARFPQYPPNSVTTGTVIVRVTVDSKGRIENPVAIRDIASLTAPCIDVVKEWRFEPAEFRGKPIPASVAVAFVLRLPPT
;
A
#
# COMPACT_ATOMS: atom_id res chain seq x y z
N MET A 1 47.28 -12.48 76.98
CA MET A 1 47.69 -11.13 76.53
C MET A 1 47.56 -11.04 75.07
N ARG A 2 46.81 -9.99 74.67
CA ARG A 2 46.69 -9.37 73.32
C ARG A 2 45.95 -10.13 72.22
N ASN A 3 44.70 -9.76 72.18
CA ASN A 3 43.75 -9.95 71.08
C ASN A 3 44.22 -9.26 69.78
N PHE A 4 44.10 -9.94 68.68
CA PHE A 4 44.04 -9.26 67.37
C PHE A 4 42.72 -9.66 66.68
N LEU A 5 41.78 -8.74 66.71
CA LEU A 5 40.59 -8.74 65.86
C LEU A 5 41.07 -8.48 64.44
N THR A 6 40.86 -9.41 63.56
CA THR A 6 40.96 -9.20 62.11
C THR A 6 39.54 -8.94 61.58
N ALA A 7 39.26 -7.71 61.26
CA ALA A 7 38.03 -7.29 60.61
C ALA A 7 38.10 -7.73 59.12
N MET A 8 37.21 -8.64 58.74
CA MET A 8 36.98 -9.04 57.34
C MET A 8 35.99 -8.05 56.72
N ALA A 9 36.53 -7.11 55.95
CA ALA A 9 35.72 -6.22 55.12
C ALA A 9 35.19 -7.00 53.91
N ALA A 10 33.88 -7.32 53.93
CA ALA A 10 33.20 -7.87 52.77
C ALA A 10 32.97 -6.75 51.73
N ILE A 11 33.71 -6.76 50.66
CA ILE A 11 33.49 -5.89 49.50
C ILE A 11 32.33 -6.52 48.71
N ILE A 12 31.14 -6.01 48.90
CA ILE A 12 29.99 -6.30 48.04
C ILE A 12 30.20 -5.55 46.73
N SER A 13 30.72 -6.23 45.72
CA SER A 13 30.75 -5.75 44.34
C SER A 13 29.32 -5.78 43.81
N LEU A 14 28.66 -4.62 43.85
CA LEU A 14 27.40 -4.38 43.15
C LEU A 14 27.72 -4.33 41.65
N VAL A 15 27.61 -5.49 40.98
CA VAL A 15 27.61 -5.53 39.51
C VAL A 15 26.30 -4.95 39.03
N LEU A 16 26.31 -3.63 38.77
CA LEU A 16 25.26 -2.94 38.04
C LEU A 16 25.23 -3.57 36.63
N ARG A 17 24.38 -4.56 36.41
CA ARG A 17 24.07 -5.02 35.07
C ARG A 17 23.44 -3.84 34.33
N LEU A 18 24.26 -3.19 33.49
CA LEU A 18 23.75 -2.33 32.41
C LEU A 18 22.90 -3.24 31.53
N VAL A 19 21.60 -3.27 31.78
CA VAL A 19 20.65 -3.82 30.81
C VAL A 19 20.81 -2.94 29.60
N GLY A 20 21.60 -3.42 28.63
CA GLY A 20 21.77 -2.77 27.36
C GLY A 20 20.38 -2.50 26.79
N ALA A 21 20.03 -1.24 26.63
CA ALA A 21 18.87 -0.87 25.84
C ALA A 21 18.96 -1.65 24.53
N PRO A 22 17.88 -2.30 24.09
CA PRO A 22 17.90 -2.97 22.80
C PRO A 22 18.44 -1.97 21.78
N PRO A 23 19.28 -2.38 20.83
CA PRO A 23 19.77 -1.48 19.80
C PRO A 23 18.54 -0.81 19.23
N LEU A 24 18.53 0.52 19.24
CA LEU A 24 17.56 1.32 18.51
C LEU A 24 17.68 0.89 17.05
N ASN A 25 16.95 -0.16 16.70
CA ASN A 25 16.78 -0.57 15.32
C ASN A 25 16.35 0.69 14.59
N ALA A 26 17.24 1.22 13.78
CA ALA A 26 17.06 2.47 13.06
C ALA A 26 15.72 2.40 12.31
N GLY A 27 14.64 2.82 12.99
CA GLY A 27 13.32 3.01 12.44
C GLY A 27 12.73 1.79 11.73
N ALA A 28 12.30 0.75 12.45
CA ALA A 28 11.46 -0.27 11.87
C ALA A 28 10.15 0.41 11.40
N PHE A 29 10.04 0.63 10.10
CA PHE A 29 8.83 1.17 9.48
C PHE A 29 7.99 0.02 8.92
N GLU A 30 6.71 0.00 9.27
CA GLU A 30 5.70 -0.86 8.67
C GLU A 30 4.69 0.03 7.92
N ALA A 31 4.54 -0.18 6.62
CA ALA A 31 3.65 0.61 5.78
C ALA A 31 2.18 0.39 6.13
N ALA A 32 1.35 1.41 5.90
CA ALA A 32 -0.10 1.29 6.03
C ALA A 32 -0.64 0.19 5.11
N LYS A 33 -1.66 -0.54 5.58
CA LYS A 33 -2.26 -1.67 4.84
C LYS A 33 -3.77 -1.49 4.75
N ILE A 34 -4.34 -1.64 3.56
CA ILE A 34 -5.80 -1.64 3.41
C ILE A 34 -6.43 -2.78 4.20
N VAL A 35 -7.50 -2.45 4.93
CA VAL A 35 -8.33 -3.39 5.71
C VAL A 35 -9.68 -3.59 5.05
N SER A 36 -10.31 -2.52 4.56
CA SER A 36 -11.58 -2.59 3.87
C SER A 36 -11.72 -1.48 2.83
N GLY A 37 -12.41 -1.78 1.76
CA GLY A 37 -12.76 -0.83 0.70
C GLY A 37 -14.18 -1.04 0.21
N THR A 38 -14.81 0.04 -0.21
CA THR A 38 -16.17 0.04 -0.78
C THR A 38 -16.13 -0.31 -2.26
N ASP A 39 -17.29 -0.64 -2.81
CA ASP A 39 -17.46 -0.78 -4.25
C ASP A 39 -17.23 0.57 -4.95
N ILE A 40 -16.64 0.53 -6.14
CA ILE A 40 -16.40 1.71 -6.97
C ILE A 40 -17.36 1.63 -8.15
N ALA A 41 -18.28 2.56 -8.23
CA ALA A 41 -19.19 2.62 -9.36
C ALA A 41 -18.46 3.01 -10.64
N TYR A 42 -18.69 2.25 -11.70
CA TYR A 42 -18.23 2.68 -13.02
C TYR A 42 -19.14 3.81 -13.52
N PRO A 43 -18.62 5.00 -13.88
CA PRO A 43 -19.49 6.11 -14.32
C PRO A 43 -20.32 5.71 -15.53
N THR A 44 -21.64 5.88 -15.47
CA THR A 44 -22.59 5.36 -16.47
C THR A 44 -22.39 5.92 -17.87
N LYS A 45 -21.89 7.15 -17.97
CA LYS A 45 -21.63 7.83 -19.24
C LYS A 45 -20.18 7.68 -19.74
N SER A 46 -19.31 7.00 -18.98
CA SER A 46 -17.92 6.82 -19.36
C SER A 46 -17.70 5.52 -20.12
N ILE A 47 -16.99 5.61 -21.22
CA ILE A 47 -16.42 4.46 -21.95
C ILE A 47 -14.90 4.38 -21.74
N ALA A 48 -14.34 5.26 -20.91
CA ALA A 48 -12.91 5.31 -20.67
C ALA A 48 -12.43 4.05 -19.96
N VAL A 49 -11.26 3.57 -20.36
CA VAL A 49 -10.57 2.40 -19.82
C VAL A 49 -9.21 2.85 -19.32
N GLY A 50 -8.73 2.30 -18.23
CA GLY A 50 -7.40 2.61 -17.76
C GLY A 50 -7.26 2.54 -16.25
N THR A 51 -6.07 2.88 -15.78
CA THR A 51 -5.73 2.89 -14.36
C THR A 51 -5.55 4.31 -13.86
N VAL A 52 -6.38 4.70 -12.91
CA VAL A 52 -6.20 5.90 -12.09
C VAL A 52 -5.26 5.54 -10.94
N VAL A 53 -4.27 6.37 -10.66
CA VAL A 53 -3.35 6.16 -9.54
C VAL A 53 -3.51 7.31 -8.56
N LEU A 54 -3.75 6.97 -7.30
CA LEU A 54 -4.01 7.90 -6.21
C LEU A 54 -2.94 7.76 -5.15
N GLU A 55 -2.37 8.85 -4.70
CA GLU A 55 -1.65 8.92 -3.44
C GLU A 55 -2.65 9.18 -2.31
N VAL A 56 -2.59 8.36 -1.29
CA VAL A 56 -3.53 8.39 -0.16
C VAL A 56 -2.76 8.66 1.11
N THR A 57 -3.14 9.71 1.83
CA THR A 57 -2.64 9.98 3.17
C THR A 57 -3.52 9.28 4.20
N VAL A 58 -2.91 8.46 5.03
CA VAL A 58 -3.56 7.69 6.10
C VAL A 58 -3.11 8.23 7.44
N ASP A 59 -4.06 8.54 8.32
CA ASP A 59 -3.79 9.02 9.68
C ASP A 59 -3.40 7.88 10.65
N GLU A 60 -3.06 8.22 11.89
CA GLU A 60 -2.68 7.26 12.93
C GLU A 60 -3.82 6.31 13.37
N LYS A 61 -5.06 6.61 12.96
CA LYS A 61 -6.26 5.79 13.22
C LYS A 61 -6.60 4.88 12.05
N GLY A 62 -5.87 4.99 10.93
CA GLY A 62 -6.15 4.24 9.71
C GLY A 62 -7.25 4.84 8.82
N MET A 63 -7.61 6.10 9.06
CA MET A 63 -8.58 6.84 8.25
C MET A 63 -7.87 7.53 7.09
N VAL A 64 -8.59 7.70 5.99
CA VAL A 64 -8.11 8.49 4.85
C VAL A 64 -8.27 9.98 5.18
N GLU A 65 -7.15 10.68 5.30
CA GLU A 65 -7.10 12.12 5.55
C GLU A 65 -7.09 12.92 4.24
N GLY A 66 -6.39 12.40 3.22
CA GLY A 66 -6.26 13.05 1.92
C GLY A 66 -6.12 12.05 0.78
N VAL A 67 -6.60 12.43 -0.39
CA VAL A 67 -6.44 11.68 -1.64
C VAL A 67 -6.00 12.65 -2.71
N CYS A 68 -4.83 12.40 -3.30
CA CYS A 68 -4.25 13.19 -4.38
C CYS A 68 -4.11 12.31 -5.63
N PRO A 69 -4.76 12.63 -6.75
CA PRO A 69 -4.54 11.91 -7.98
C PRO A 69 -3.12 12.14 -8.50
N ILE A 70 -2.39 11.05 -8.74
CA ILE A 70 -1.07 11.07 -9.38
C ILE A 70 -1.22 10.84 -10.88
N ARG A 71 -2.12 9.95 -11.27
CA ARG A 71 -2.49 9.69 -12.66
C ARG A 71 -3.99 9.79 -12.80
N GLU A 72 -4.42 10.67 -13.69
CA GLU A 72 -5.81 10.99 -13.92
C GLU A 72 -6.35 10.42 -15.23
N ILE A 73 -7.63 10.06 -15.20
CA ILE A 73 -8.45 9.82 -16.40
C ILE A 73 -9.72 10.63 -16.16
N GLN A 74 -9.93 11.68 -16.91
CA GLN A 74 -10.91 12.73 -16.68
C GLN A 74 -12.29 12.25 -16.22
N SER A 75 -12.82 11.20 -16.83
CA SER A 75 -14.16 10.68 -16.51
C SER A 75 -14.20 9.63 -15.40
N LEU A 76 -13.04 9.22 -14.86
CA LEU A 76 -12.91 8.11 -13.89
C LEU A 76 -12.32 8.56 -12.55
N THR A 77 -11.51 9.62 -12.56
CA THR A 77 -10.73 10.05 -11.40
C THR A 77 -11.60 10.45 -10.22
N GLU A 78 -12.65 11.25 -10.47
CA GLU A 78 -13.55 11.74 -9.42
C GLU A 78 -14.20 10.56 -8.66
N THR A 79 -14.77 9.61 -9.39
CA THR A 79 -15.40 8.43 -8.78
C THR A 79 -14.40 7.59 -7.97
N ALA A 80 -13.17 7.44 -8.47
CA ALA A 80 -12.11 6.74 -7.74
C ALA A 80 -11.75 7.47 -6.43
N VAL A 81 -11.57 8.79 -6.47
CA VAL A 81 -11.26 9.63 -5.31
C VAL A 81 -12.37 9.56 -4.26
N GLU A 82 -13.62 9.74 -4.66
CA GLU A 82 -14.78 9.70 -3.75
C GLU A 82 -14.89 8.34 -3.03
N SER A 83 -14.70 7.26 -3.78
CA SER A 83 -14.78 5.91 -3.19
C SER A 83 -13.64 5.64 -2.21
N VAL A 84 -12.40 5.99 -2.59
CA VAL A 84 -11.20 5.73 -1.77
C VAL A 84 -11.21 6.52 -0.47
N ARG A 85 -11.82 7.69 -0.41
CA ARG A 85 -11.99 8.47 0.84
C ARG A 85 -12.70 7.70 1.96
N ASN A 86 -13.52 6.74 1.60
CA ASN A 86 -14.29 5.92 2.55
C ASN A 86 -13.58 4.62 2.96
N TRP A 87 -12.39 4.35 2.43
CA TRP A 87 -11.64 3.15 2.75
C TRP A 87 -11.03 3.20 4.14
N ARG A 88 -10.67 2.04 4.66
CA ARG A 88 -10.03 1.90 5.96
C ARG A 88 -8.72 1.16 5.83
N PHE A 89 -7.75 1.62 6.59
CA PHE A 89 -6.40 1.08 6.61
C PHE A 89 -5.99 0.71 8.04
N LYS A 90 -5.10 -0.24 8.17
CA LYS A 90 -4.26 -0.35 9.35
C LYS A 90 -3.20 0.76 9.20
N PRO A 91 -3.02 1.65 10.18
CA PRO A 91 -2.05 2.73 10.06
C PRO A 91 -0.62 2.21 9.90
N ALA A 92 0.24 3.01 9.35
CA ALA A 92 1.68 2.74 9.37
C ALA A 92 2.18 2.77 10.80
N VAL A 93 3.27 2.04 11.03
CA VAL A 93 3.93 2.01 12.33
C VAL A 93 5.40 2.40 12.15
N LEU A 94 5.85 3.37 12.93
CA LEU A 94 7.24 3.77 13.00
C LEU A 94 7.73 3.60 14.44
N ASN A 95 8.76 2.77 14.65
CA ASN A 95 9.29 2.47 15.99
C ASN A 95 8.23 1.96 16.99
N GLY A 96 7.25 1.18 16.51
CA GLY A 96 6.18 0.64 17.33
C GLY A 96 5.02 1.61 17.60
N GLN A 97 5.06 2.85 17.09
CA GLN A 97 4.00 3.84 17.23
C GLN A 97 3.23 4.03 15.92
N PRO A 98 1.89 4.04 15.94
CA PRO A 98 1.10 4.43 14.79
C PRO A 98 1.52 5.81 14.30
N THR A 99 1.65 5.96 13.00
CA THR A 99 2.08 7.21 12.38
C THR A 99 1.31 7.50 11.11
N ARG A 100 1.13 8.78 10.84
CA ARG A 100 0.64 9.27 9.55
C ARG A 100 1.59 8.81 8.45
N SER A 101 1.03 8.40 7.32
CA SER A 101 1.86 7.95 6.19
C SER A 101 1.13 8.10 4.86
N ARG A 102 1.91 8.06 3.78
CA ARG A 102 1.38 8.02 2.41
C ARG A 102 1.44 6.59 1.87
N THR A 103 0.44 6.23 1.09
CA THR A 103 0.37 4.95 0.36
C THR A 103 -0.23 5.17 -1.01
N VAL A 104 -0.14 4.16 -1.88
CA VAL A 104 -0.70 4.22 -3.23
C VAL A 104 -1.91 3.30 -3.35
N VAL A 105 -2.93 3.81 -4.00
CA VAL A 105 -4.09 3.06 -4.46
C VAL A 105 -4.17 3.17 -5.98
N ALA A 106 -4.16 2.04 -6.68
CA ALA A 106 -4.37 1.99 -8.11
C ALA A 106 -5.79 1.46 -8.38
N VAL A 107 -6.58 2.23 -9.13
CA VAL A 107 -7.95 1.86 -9.51
C VAL A 107 -8.00 1.62 -11.01
N THR A 108 -8.20 0.38 -11.41
CA THR A 108 -8.24 -0.03 -12.81
C THR A 108 -9.68 -0.23 -13.24
N PHE A 109 -10.10 0.54 -14.22
CA PHE A 109 -11.41 0.47 -14.84
C PHE A 109 -11.33 -0.35 -16.13
N ASN A 110 -11.95 -1.52 -16.15
CA ASN A 110 -11.92 -2.44 -17.28
C ASN A 110 -13.32 -2.94 -17.63
N PRO A 111 -13.89 -2.56 -18.78
CA PRO A 111 -15.08 -3.22 -19.32
C PRO A 111 -14.69 -4.59 -19.89
N ALA A 112 -15.58 -5.57 -19.82
CA ALA A 112 -15.37 -6.97 -20.21
C ALA A 112 -14.91 -7.17 -21.69
N ALA A 113 -15.13 -6.20 -22.55
CA ALA A 113 -14.73 -6.26 -23.97
C ALA A 113 -13.30 -5.78 -24.24
N SER A 114 -12.56 -5.36 -23.21
CA SER A 114 -11.19 -4.90 -23.39
C SER A 114 -10.27 -6.11 -23.63
N LEU A 115 -9.79 -6.24 -24.85
CA LEU A 115 -8.66 -7.14 -25.13
C LEU A 115 -7.49 -6.68 -24.26
N ALA A 116 -6.90 -7.60 -23.54
CA ALA A 116 -5.80 -7.34 -22.63
C ALA A 116 -4.70 -6.54 -23.37
N GLN A 117 -4.60 -5.26 -23.10
CA GLN A 117 -3.51 -4.44 -23.59
C GLN A 117 -2.62 -4.08 -22.43
N ASP A 118 -1.34 -4.34 -22.59
CA ASP A 118 -0.31 -3.78 -21.73
C ASP A 118 -0.41 -2.27 -21.85
N ILE A 119 -0.78 -1.61 -20.77
CA ILE A 119 -0.63 -0.17 -20.68
C ILE A 119 0.65 0.10 -19.90
N PRO A 120 1.78 0.34 -20.58
CA PRO A 120 2.91 0.91 -19.90
C PRO A 120 2.41 2.25 -19.36
N LEU A 121 2.40 2.36 -18.06
CA LEU A 121 2.19 3.64 -17.43
C LEU A 121 3.49 4.40 -17.65
N SER A 122 3.53 5.25 -18.69
CA SER A 122 4.66 6.19 -18.86
C SER A 122 5.00 6.76 -17.50
N PRO A 123 6.30 6.87 -17.15
CA PRO A 123 6.69 7.47 -15.90
C PRO A 123 5.91 8.78 -15.81
N LEU A 124 5.11 8.87 -14.76
CA LEU A 124 4.31 10.07 -14.51
C LEU A 124 5.30 11.22 -14.54
N SER A 125 5.05 12.20 -15.41
CA SER A 125 5.72 13.49 -15.29
C SER A 125 5.68 13.80 -13.82
N ALA A 126 6.86 13.93 -13.21
CA ALA A 126 6.96 14.30 -11.81
C ALA A 126 6.33 15.69 -11.67
N THR A 127 5.00 15.70 -11.56
CA THR A 127 4.34 16.81 -10.89
C THR A 127 5.00 16.78 -9.54
N GLU A 128 5.73 17.82 -9.22
CA GLU A 128 6.51 17.97 -8.00
C GLU A 128 5.64 17.54 -6.82
N HIS A 129 5.69 16.24 -6.53
CA HIS A 129 5.06 15.72 -5.35
C HIS A 129 5.84 16.38 -4.23
N SER A 130 5.15 17.19 -3.48
CA SER A 130 5.69 17.82 -2.29
C SER A 130 6.55 16.79 -1.58
N SER A 131 7.87 16.99 -1.69
CA SER A 131 8.83 16.20 -0.93
C SER A 131 8.38 16.34 0.51
N GLY A 132 7.69 15.33 1.03
CA GLY A 132 7.31 15.30 2.43
C GLY A 132 8.57 15.52 3.27
N PRO A 133 8.44 15.89 4.53
CA PRO A 133 9.59 16.05 5.39
C PRO A 133 10.46 14.80 5.28
N ALA A 134 11.77 14.95 5.22
CA ALA A 134 12.77 13.89 4.98
C ALA A 134 12.67 12.66 5.92
N LEU A 135 11.69 12.66 6.80
CA LEU A 135 11.36 11.61 7.76
C LEU A 135 10.15 10.75 7.33
N GLU A 136 9.42 11.10 6.27
CA GLU A 136 8.32 10.29 5.75
C GLU A 136 8.80 9.37 4.63
N PRO A 137 8.38 8.08 4.63
CA PRO A 137 8.66 7.17 3.52
C PRO A 137 7.99 7.65 2.23
N GLU A 138 8.71 7.57 1.12
CA GLU A 138 8.12 7.75 -0.20
C GLU A 138 7.35 6.49 -0.59
N PRO A 139 6.09 6.61 -1.05
CA PRO A 139 5.30 5.46 -1.44
C PRO A 139 5.82 4.82 -2.74
N PRO A 140 5.52 3.53 -3.00
CA PRO A 140 5.92 2.88 -4.24
C PRO A 140 5.20 3.51 -5.44
N LYS A 141 5.85 3.48 -6.63
CA LYS A 141 5.27 4.03 -7.86
C LYS A 141 4.86 2.89 -8.80
N VAL A 142 3.69 3.00 -9.42
CA VAL A 142 3.21 2.04 -10.41
C VAL A 142 3.92 2.29 -11.74
N VAL A 143 4.66 1.31 -12.26
CA VAL A 143 5.39 1.40 -13.55
C VAL A 143 4.62 0.70 -14.66
N LEU A 144 4.05 -0.47 -14.37
CA LEU A 144 3.29 -1.25 -15.33
C LEU A 144 2.01 -1.75 -14.66
N ALA A 145 0.87 -1.49 -15.28
CA ALA A 145 -0.41 -2.06 -14.92
C ALA A 145 -0.95 -2.91 -16.07
N ARG A 146 -1.62 -4.00 -15.74
CA ARG A 146 -2.30 -4.89 -16.69
C ARG A 146 -3.74 -5.10 -16.29
N PHE A 147 -4.58 -5.41 -17.27
CA PHE A 147 -5.99 -5.70 -17.06
C PHE A 147 -6.24 -7.19 -16.87
N PRO A 148 -7.13 -7.58 -15.92
CA PRO A 148 -7.56 -8.95 -15.81
C PRO A 148 -8.39 -9.36 -17.03
N GLN A 149 -8.25 -10.61 -17.45
CA GLN A 149 -9.17 -11.18 -18.43
C GLN A 149 -10.51 -11.44 -17.75
N TYR A 150 -11.57 -10.98 -18.39
CA TYR A 150 -12.92 -11.25 -17.90
C TYR A 150 -13.30 -12.71 -18.20
N PRO A 151 -13.78 -13.47 -17.20
CA PRO A 151 -14.14 -14.87 -17.43
C PRO A 151 -15.27 -14.98 -18.48
N PRO A 152 -15.14 -15.84 -19.49
CA PRO A 152 -16.04 -15.86 -20.65
C PRO A 152 -17.51 -16.18 -20.31
N ASN A 153 -17.74 -16.86 -19.19
CA ASN A 153 -19.10 -17.25 -18.75
C ASN A 153 -19.58 -16.43 -17.53
N SER A 154 -18.90 -15.36 -17.16
CA SER A 154 -19.32 -14.52 -16.05
C SER A 154 -20.14 -13.34 -16.53
N VAL A 155 -21.25 -13.08 -15.83
CA VAL A 155 -22.08 -11.87 -15.98
C VAL A 155 -21.97 -10.97 -14.75
N THR A 156 -21.05 -11.31 -13.86
CA THR A 156 -20.88 -10.61 -12.58
C THR A 156 -20.10 -9.32 -12.78
N THR A 157 -20.55 -8.25 -12.17
CA THR A 157 -19.88 -6.94 -12.18
C THR A 157 -19.52 -6.51 -10.77
N GLY A 158 -18.65 -5.56 -10.61
CA GLY A 158 -18.28 -4.96 -9.32
C GLY A 158 -16.80 -4.70 -9.17
N THR A 159 -16.38 -4.37 -7.96
CA THR A 159 -14.99 -4.04 -7.65
C THR A 159 -14.34 -5.16 -6.85
N VAL A 160 -13.26 -5.73 -7.38
CA VAL A 160 -12.32 -6.59 -6.64
C VAL A 160 -11.21 -5.71 -6.09
N ILE A 161 -10.91 -5.83 -4.80
CA ILE A 161 -9.81 -5.09 -4.17
C ILE A 161 -8.76 -6.10 -3.69
N VAL A 162 -7.55 -5.95 -4.18
CA VAL A 162 -6.41 -6.79 -3.84
C VAL A 162 -5.36 -5.95 -3.12
N ARG A 163 -4.95 -6.39 -1.95
CA ARG A 163 -3.76 -5.87 -1.27
C ARG A 163 -2.55 -6.65 -1.72
N VAL A 164 -1.50 -5.94 -2.12
CA VAL A 164 -0.21 -6.53 -2.48
C VAL A 164 0.90 -5.95 -1.62
N THR A 165 1.96 -6.71 -1.43
CA THR A 165 3.22 -6.20 -0.89
C THR A 165 4.18 -6.00 -2.06
N VAL A 166 4.76 -4.83 -2.17
CA VAL A 166 5.84 -4.52 -3.11
C VAL A 166 7.15 -4.68 -2.35
N ASP A 167 8.02 -5.57 -2.79
CA ASP A 167 9.33 -5.80 -2.17
C ASP A 167 10.32 -4.66 -2.50
N SER A 168 11.48 -4.68 -1.89
CA SER A 168 12.55 -3.69 -2.13
C SER A 168 13.13 -3.71 -3.56
N LYS A 169 12.69 -4.62 -4.42
CA LYS A 169 13.05 -4.71 -5.84
C LYS A 169 11.89 -4.34 -6.76
N GLY A 170 10.75 -3.87 -6.21
CA GLY A 170 9.56 -3.50 -6.96
C GLY A 170 8.70 -4.68 -7.43
N ARG A 171 8.93 -5.90 -6.92
CA ARG A 171 8.15 -7.10 -7.27
C ARG A 171 7.00 -7.27 -6.31
N ILE A 172 5.93 -7.87 -6.81
CA ILE A 172 4.74 -8.15 -6.01
C ILE A 172 4.88 -9.47 -5.26
N GLU A 173 4.55 -9.41 -3.99
CA GLU A 173 4.43 -10.55 -3.09
C GLU A 173 3.08 -10.55 -2.39
N ASN A 174 2.63 -11.74 -1.98
CA ASN A 174 1.49 -11.95 -1.09
C ASN A 174 0.21 -11.18 -1.50
N PRO A 175 -0.33 -11.36 -2.72
CA PRO A 175 -1.61 -10.77 -3.09
C PRO A 175 -2.72 -11.38 -2.24
N VAL A 176 -3.52 -10.51 -1.58
CA VAL A 176 -4.64 -10.89 -0.71
C VAL A 176 -5.88 -10.13 -1.15
N ALA A 177 -6.96 -10.85 -1.44
CA ALA A 177 -8.25 -10.23 -1.72
C ALA A 177 -8.80 -9.60 -0.43
N ILE A 178 -9.07 -8.31 -0.48
CA ILE A 178 -9.73 -7.54 0.59
C ILE A 178 -11.23 -7.46 0.32
N ARG A 179 -11.60 -7.32 -0.95
CA ARG A 179 -12.97 -7.43 -1.43
C ARG A 179 -13.00 -8.50 -2.52
N ASP A 180 -13.72 -9.57 -2.24
CA ASP A 180 -13.81 -10.75 -3.08
C ASP A 180 -15.11 -10.78 -3.88
N ILE A 181 -15.02 -11.19 -5.14
CA ILE A 181 -16.13 -11.53 -6.01
C ILE A 181 -15.77 -12.87 -6.67
N ALA A 182 -16.43 -13.94 -6.27
CA ALA A 182 -16.04 -15.33 -6.53
C ALA A 182 -15.56 -15.63 -7.97
N SER A 183 -16.24 -15.11 -9.00
CA SER A 183 -15.87 -15.34 -10.40
C SER A 183 -14.79 -14.40 -10.93
N LEU A 184 -14.52 -13.27 -10.25
CA LEU A 184 -13.64 -12.20 -10.76
C LEU A 184 -12.32 -12.11 -10.01
N THR A 185 -12.23 -12.60 -8.77
CA THR A 185 -11.07 -12.42 -7.92
C THR A 185 -9.84 -13.17 -8.42
N ALA A 186 -9.97 -14.40 -8.87
CA ALA A 186 -8.84 -15.20 -9.33
C ALA A 186 -8.11 -14.53 -10.53
N PRO A 187 -8.79 -14.10 -11.61
CA PRO A 187 -8.14 -13.34 -12.69
C PRO A 187 -7.47 -12.05 -12.22
N CYS A 188 -8.04 -11.35 -11.24
CA CYS A 188 -7.45 -10.12 -10.68
C CYS A 188 -6.18 -10.41 -9.89
N ILE A 189 -6.15 -11.50 -9.11
CA ILE A 189 -4.95 -11.93 -8.38
C ILE A 189 -3.86 -12.36 -9.36
N ASP A 190 -4.19 -13.05 -10.44
CA ASP A 190 -3.21 -13.53 -11.40
C ASP A 190 -2.58 -12.36 -12.16
N VAL A 191 -3.39 -11.44 -12.65
CA VAL A 191 -2.86 -10.30 -13.41
C VAL A 191 -2.04 -9.34 -12.55
N VAL A 192 -2.42 -9.14 -11.28
CA VAL A 192 -1.69 -8.21 -10.42
C VAL A 192 -0.25 -8.67 -10.17
N LYS A 193 0.04 -9.96 -10.21
CA LYS A 193 1.41 -10.51 -10.09
C LYS A 193 2.33 -10.06 -11.24
N GLU A 194 1.76 -9.68 -12.36
CA GLU A 194 2.50 -9.20 -13.54
C GLU A 194 2.78 -7.70 -13.52
N TRP A 195 2.15 -6.96 -12.56
CA TRP A 195 2.41 -5.55 -12.41
C TRP A 195 3.85 -5.30 -11.98
N ARG A 196 4.35 -4.09 -12.23
CA ARG A 196 5.68 -3.65 -11.83
C ARG A 196 5.60 -2.32 -11.10
N PHE A 197 6.44 -2.19 -10.09
CA PHE A 197 6.54 -1.00 -9.26
C PHE A 197 7.99 -0.56 -9.12
N GLU A 198 8.20 0.74 -8.94
CA GLU A 198 9.36 1.21 -8.20
C GLU A 198 9.10 1.00 -6.71
N PRO A 199 10.06 0.52 -5.93
CA PRO A 199 9.86 0.25 -4.51
C PRO A 199 9.62 1.55 -3.74
N ALA A 200 9.00 1.44 -2.56
CA ALA A 200 8.97 2.52 -1.60
C ALA A 200 10.38 2.82 -1.09
N GLU A 201 10.64 4.07 -0.71
CA GLU A 201 11.92 4.47 -0.17
C GLU A 201 11.77 5.11 1.21
N PHE A 202 12.69 4.79 2.11
CA PHE A 202 12.82 5.45 3.39
C PHE A 202 14.28 5.82 3.64
N ARG A 203 14.55 7.12 3.78
CA ARG A 203 15.90 7.66 3.93
C ARG A 203 16.86 7.20 2.80
N GLY A 204 16.35 7.18 1.56
CA GLY A 204 17.11 6.77 0.38
C GLY A 204 17.39 5.26 0.29
N LYS A 205 16.72 4.45 1.08
CA LYS A 205 16.81 2.98 1.03
C LYS A 205 15.49 2.39 0.59
N PRO A 206 15.48 1.47 -0.39
CA PRO A 206 14.26 0.78 -0.78
C PRO A 206 13.76 -0.10 0.36
N ILE A 207 12.46 0.02 0.64
CA ILE A 207 11.76 -0.74 1.68
C ILE A 207 10.53 -1.43 1.10
N PRO A 208 10.10 -2.56 1.69
CA PRO A 208 8.82 -3.14 1.35
C PRO A 208 7.66 -2.23 1.75
N ALA A 209 6.62 -2.16 0.90
CA ALA A 209 5.42 -1.41 1.19
C ALA A 209 4.16 -2.12 0.71
N SER A 210 3.02 -1.75 1.26
CA SER A 210 1.73 -2.28 0.84
C SER A 210 1.06 -1.33 -0.14
N VAL A 211 0.45 -1.89 -1.18
CA VAL A 211 -0.35 -1.16 -2.18
C VAL A 211 -1.73 -1.80 -2.26
N ALA A 212 -2.76 -0.99 -2.44
CA ALA A 212 -4.09 -1.46 -2.76
C ALA A 212 -4.35 -1.32 -4.27
N VAL A 213 -4.80 -2.40 -4.91
CA VAL A 213 -5.19 -2.42 -6.32
C VAL A 213 -6.67 -2.78 -6.40
N ALA A 214 -7.47 -1.88 -6.97
CA ALA A 214 -8.88 -2.12 -7.22
C ALA A 214 -9.12 -2.35 -8.71
N PHE A 215 -9.86 -3.41 -9.02
CA PHE A 215 -10.32 -3.71 -10.37
C PHE A 215 -11.83 -3.48 -10.45
N VAL A 216 -12.23 -2.46 -11.16
CA VAL A 216 -13.64 -2.12 -11.41
C VAL A 216 -14.07 -2.77 -12.71
N LEU A 217 -14.88 -3.80 -12.61
CA LEU A 217 -15.25 -4.67 -13.72
C LEU A 217 -16.73 -4.48 -14.04
N ARG A 218 -17.05 -4.22 -15.31
CA ARG A 218 -18.42 -4.15 -15.81
C ARG A 218 -18.56 -4.87 -17.14
N LEU A 219 -19.77 -5.30 -17.46
CA LEU A 219 -20.10 -5.81 -18.78
C LEU A 219 -20.03 -4.67 -19.83
N PRO A 220 -19.70 -4.99 -21.10
CA PRO A 220 -19.83 -4.03 -22.18
C PRO A 220 -21.29 -3.55 -22.26
N PRO A 221 -21.51 -2.32 -22.67
CA PRO A 221 -22.86 -1.87 -22.99
C PRO A 221 -23.42 -2.71 -24.14
N THR A 222 -24.62 -3.22 -23.98
CA THR A 222 -25.40 -3.94 -25.01
C THR A 222 -25.88 -2.96 -26.08
#